data_55d9aa8ab222fb790ef96a6b4a1b92c1
#
_entry.id   55d9aa8ab222fb790ef96a6b4a1b92c1
#
_cell.length_a   1.000
_cell.length_b   1.000
_cell.length_c   1.000
_cell.angle_alpha   90.00
_cell.angle_beta   90.00
_cell.angle_gamma   90.00
#
_symmetry.space_group_name_H-M   'P 1'
#
loop_
_entity.id
_entity.type
_entity.pdbx_description
1 polymer ?
#
loop_
_entity_poly.entity_id
_entity_poly.type
_entity_poly.pdbx_seq_one_letter_code
_entity_poly.pdbx_strand_id
1 'polypeptide(L)'
;MGDNEYKDGVDITPDDIYKWSDENKTTPKTAAPSIEDAVNAIKPYKEAGDDVIMFAISEDMSTTANVMRLAAKELYYEEHVFVINSESLSTGIGHLVVEAAILARKKYQPEEIVETIETLKPYVRASFVVDTLTYLHRGGRCSATSKLFGSILKVKPCIVVKNGKMDADKKYRGPIKKVILDYVKDQEQELRHAKKDRVFITHSGCDAEIVKAVREYLQSLNRFKKIVETRAGSVISSHCGPGTLGVLYIAGGDSYGPYDKDFDYNHNGIIDEEEKAAESAYIRHMVEAEKLDSNESEEDDDDQEMFSGE
;
A
#
# COMPACT_ATOMS: atom_id res chain seq x y z
N MET A 1 -19.06 -16.39 8.17
CA MET A 1 -19.28 -17.63 7.40
C MET A 1 -20.58 -18.23 7.88
N GLY A 2 -21.55 -18.39 7.00
CA GLY A 2 -22.94 -18.60 7.43
C GLY A 2 -23.40 -17.41 8.27
N ASP A 3 -23.97 -17.67 9.43
CA ASP A 3 -24.43 -16.65 10.37
C ASP A 3 -23.39 -16.24 11.43
N ASN A 4 -22.17 -16.82 11.34
CA ASN A 4 -21.10 -16.51 12.27
C ASN A 4 -20.16 -15.44 11.71
N GLU A 5 -19.74 -14.53 12.58
CA GLU A 5 -18.72 -13.51 12.32
C GLU A 5 -17.36 -13.94 12.88
N TYR A 6 -16.29 -13.56 12.15
CA TYR A 6 -14.90 -13.90 12.49
C TYR A 6 -14.01 -12.71 12.20
N LYS A 7 -13.01 -12.50 13.03
CA LYS A 7 -11.99 -11.47 12.85
C LYS A 7 -10.78 -12.05 12.09
N ASP A 8 -10.41 -11.40 10.98
CA ASP A 8 -9.27 -11.80 10.16
C ASP A 8 -7.97 -11.80 10.98
N GLY A 9 -7.23 -12.90 10.89
CA GLY A 9 -5.96 -13.09 11.60
C GLY A 9 -6.07 -13.29 13.11
N VAL A 10 -7.30 -13.35 13.66
CA VAL A 10 -7.58 -13.64 15.07
C VAL A 10 -8.31 -14.96 15.22
N ASP A 11 -9.51 -15.06 14.63
CA ASP A 11 -10.40 -16.21 14.81
C ASP A 11 -10.41 -17.15 13.61
N ILE A 12 -9.83 -16.72 12.47
CA ILE A 12 -9.92 -17.46 11.22
C ILE A 12 -8.67 -17.29 10.37
N THR A 13 -8.34 -18.34 9.64
CA THR A 13 -7.23 -18.38 8.67
C THR A 13 -7.73 -18.47 7.23
N PRO A 14 -6.89 -18.13 6.23
CA PRO A 14 -7.24 -18.34 4.81
C PRO A 14 -7.60 -19.80 4.47
N ASP A 15 -6.98 -20.77 5.12
CA ASP A 15 -7.24 -22.19 4.85
C ASP A 15 -8.64 -22.61 5.36
N ASP A 16 -9.11 -22.02 6.47
CA ASP A 16 -10.48 -22.20 6.95
C ASP A 16 -11.51 -21.62 5.95
N ILE A 17 -11.18 -20.46 5.35
CA ILE A 17 -12.00 -19.85 4.28
C ILE A 17 -12.15 -20.79 3.10
N TYR A 18 -11.05 -21.38 2.63
CA TYR A 18 -11.07 -22.27 1.47
C TYR A 18 -11.85 -23.55 1.75
N LYS A 19 -11.59 -24.18 2.90
CA LYS A 19 -12.32 -25.36 3.34
C LYS A 19 -13.82 -25.11 3.40
N TRP A 20 -14.22 -24.03 4.09
CA TRP A 20 -15.64 -23.66 4.20
C TRP A 20 -16.26 -23.37 2.83
N SER A 21 -15.54 -22.67 1.95
CA SER A 21 -16.02 -22.32 0.60
C SER A 21 -16.22 -23.56 -0.27
N ASP A 22 -15.34 -24.55 -0.15
CA ASP A 22 -15.45 -25.81 -0.88
C ASP A 22 -16.61 -26.67 -0.39
N GLU A 23 -16.85 -26.70 0.92
CA GLU A 23 -17.95 -27.43 1.53
C GLU A 23 -19.31 -26.81 1.18
N ASN A 24 -19.41 -25.47 1.22
CA ASN A 24 -20.65 -24.72 1.05
C ASN A 24 -20.90 -24.23 -0.39
N LYS A 25 -19.95 -24.41 -1.31
CA LYS A 25 -20.01 -23.96 -2.73
C LYS A 25 -20.27 -22.46 -2.87
N THR A 26 -19.86 -21.68 -1.87
CA THR A 26 -19.98 -20.22 -1.84
C THR A 26 -18.73 -19.62 -1.17
N THR A 27 -18.64 -18.30 -1.11
CA THR A 27 -17.55 -17.62 -0.40
C THR A 27 -18.10 -16.79 0.75
N PRO A 28 -17.36 -16.63 1.85
CA PRO A 28 -17.75 -15.74 2.94
C PRO A 28 -18.00 -14.32 2.44
N LYS A 29 -18.86 -13.60 3.12
CA LYS A 29 -18.98 -12.15 2.96
C LYS A 29 -17.97 -11.48 3.89
N THR A 30 -17.38 -10.39 3.40
CA THR A 30 -16.48 -9.56 4.20
C THR A 30 -17.14 -8.23 4.52
N ALA A 31 -16.81 -7.64 5.64
CA ALA A 31 -17.26 -6.33 6.08
C ALA A 31 -16.08 -5.48 6.58
N ALA A 32 -16.25 -4.17 6.57
CA ALA A 32 -15.35 -3.28 7.30
C ALA A 32 -15.45 -3.57 8.83
N PRO A 33 -14.43 -3.23 9.63
CA PRO A 33 -14.51 -3.33 11.08
C PRO A 33 -15.63 -2.45 11.62
N SER A 34 -16.08 -2.71 12.85
CA SER A 34 -17.03 -1.84 13.54
C SER A 34 -16.35 -0.53 13.96
N ILE A 35 -17.14 0.52 14.24
CA ILE A 35 -16.62 1.76 14.83
C ILE A 35 -15.99 1.45 16.19
N GLU A 36 -16.60 0.58 16.98
CA GLU A 36 -16.10 0.17 18.30
C GLU A 36 -14.71 -0.50 18.19
N ASP A 37 -14.47 -1.38 17.19
CA ASP A 37 -13.15 -1.98 16.97
C ASP A 37 -12.10 -0.90 16.64
N ALA A 38 -12.46 0.09 15.82
CA ALA A 38 -11.58 1.19 15.48
C ALA A 38 -11.33 2.13 16.67
N VAL A 39 -12.35 2.43 17.46
CA VAL A 39 -12.22 3.20 18.72
C VAL A 39 -11.27 2.48 19.68
N ASN A 40 -11.43 1.18 19.87
CA ASN A 40 -10.58 0.39 20.75
C ASN A 40 -9.12 0.35 20.26
N ALA A 41 -8.89 0.42 18.94
CA ALA A 41 -7.55 0.48 18.37
C ALA A 41 -6.88 1.85 18.59
N ILE A 42 -7.62 2.96 18.55
CA ILE A 42 -7.08 4.32 18.71
C ILE A 42 -6.91 4.69 20.20
N LYS A 43 -7.81 4.23 21.06
CA LYS A 43 -7.89 4.66 22.45
C LYS A 43 -6.59 4.60 23.24
N PRO A 44 -5.75 3.55 23.18
CA PRO A 44 -4.48 3.49 23.90
C PRO A 44 -3.51 4.61 23.52
N TYR A 45 -3.49 5.00 22.26
CA TYR A 45 -2.63 6.07 21.73
C TYR A 45 -3.14 7.45 22.16
N LYS A 46 -4.46 7.65 22.15
CA LYS A 46 -5.05 8.86 22.72
C LYS A 46 -4.71 9.03 24.21
N GLU A 47 -4.78 7.95 24.99
CA GLU A 47 -4.42 7.96 26.41
C GLU A 47 -2.93 8.26 26.65
N ALA A 48 -2.07 7.89 25.67
CA ALA A 48 -0.65 8.22 25.68
C ALA A 48 -0.34 9.63 25.14
N GLY A 49 -1.29 10.29 24.45
CA GLY A 49 -1.10 11.57 23.79
C GLY A 49 -0.32 11.47 22.46
N ASP A 50 -0.37 10.30 21.82
CA ASP A 50 0.35 10.02 20.58
C ASP A 50 -0.49 10.39 19.35
N ASP A 51 0.15 10.91 18.30
CA ASP A 51 -0.43 11.01 16.97
C ASP A 51 -0.51 9.63 16.31
N VAL A 52 -1.58 9.38 15.55
CA VAL A 52 -1.86 8.08 14.95
C VAL A 52 -2.05 8.22 13.44
N ILE A 53 -1.24 7.52 12.65
CA ILE A 53 -1.45 7.40 11.20
C ILE A 53 -2.04 6.03 10.90
N MET A 54 -3.26 6.01 10.36
CA MET A 54 -4.01 4.80 10.04
C MET A 54 -4.10 4.61 8.54
N PHE A 55 -3.83 3.40 8.07
CA PHE A 55 -3.89 3.06 6.66
C PHE A 55 -5.10 2.15 6.39
N ALA A 56 -5.94 2.57 5.47
CA ALA A 56 -7.08 1.78 5.03
C ALA A 56 -6.86 1.21 3.63
N ILE A 57 -7.46 0.06 3.36
CA ILE A 57 -7.68 -0.41 1.99
C ILE A 57 -8.46 0.67 1.21
N SER A 58 -8.31 0.69 -0.12
CA SER A 58 -9.00 1.63 -0.98
C SER A 58 -10.48 1.81 -0.64
N GLU A 59 -10.94 3.05 -0.59
CA GLU A 59 -12.35 3.42 -0.36
C GLU A 59 -13.29 2.91 -1.47
N ASP A 60 -12.77 2.67 -2.67
CA ASP A 60 -13.52 2.00 -3.74
C ASP A 60 -13.78 0.51 -3.46
N MET A 61 -13.09 -0.08 -2.49
CA MET A 61 -13.21 -1.51 -2.14
C MET A 61 -13.90 -1.73 -0.79
N SER A 62 -13.81 -0.77 0.15
CA SER A 62 -14.32 -0.90 1.52
C SER A 62 -14.57 0.46 2.17
N THR A 63 -15.49 0.49 3.12
CA THR A 63 -15.78 1.67 3.96
C THR A 63 -14.83 1.83 5.16
N THR A 64 -13.76 1.05 5.24
CA THR A 64 -12.85 1.00 6.39
C THR A 64 -12.26 2.37 6.74
N ALA A 65 -11.84 3.18 5.75
CA ALA A 65 -11.33 4.53 6.01
C ALA A 65 -12.37 5.43 6.68
N ASN A 66 -13.63 5.34 6.24
CA ASN A 66 -14.72 6.09 6.85
C ASN A 66 -14.98 5.65 8.31
N VAL A 67 -14.92 4.35 8.58
CA VAL A 67 -15.03 3.83 9.96
C VAL A 67 -13.93 4.37 10.86
N MET A 68 -12.68 4.43 10.37
CA MET A 68 -11.55 5.00 11.11
C MET A 68 -11.75 6.49 11.44
N ARG A 69 -12.24 7.28 10.46
CA ARG A 69 -12.56 8.71 10.69
C ARG A 69 -13.68 8.90 11.71
N LEU A 70 -14.73 8.07 11.63
CA LEU A 70 -15.83 8.12 12.59
C LEU A 70 -15.37 7.75 14.00
N ALA A 71 -14.47 6.78 14.14
CA ALA A 71 -13.89 6.41 15.43
C ALA A 71 -13.03 7.54 16.03
N ALA A 72 -12.22 8.22 15.22
CA ALA A 72 -11.48 9.39 15.66
C ALA A 72 -12.40 10.49 16.17
N LYS A 73 -13.49 10.75 15.44
CA LYS A 73 -14.53 11.72 15.82
C LYS A 73 -15.23 11.33 17.11
N GLU A 74 -15.60 10.08 17.30
CA GLU A 74 -16.23 9.57 18.53
C GLU A 74 -15.33 9.76 19.75
N LEU A 75 -14.02 9.66 19.53
CA LEU A 75 -13.01 9.92 20.55
C LEU A 75 -12.69 11.41 20.77
N TYR A 76 -13.22 12.33 19.94
CA TYR A 76 -12.76 13.74 19.93
C TYR A 76 -11.25 13.84 19.81
N TYR A 77 -10.68 13.13 18.80
CA TYR A 77 -9.23 13.01 18.59
C TYR A 77 -8.83 13.17 17.12
N GLU A 78 -9.68 13.83 16.32
CA GLU A 78 -9.52 13.98 14.86
C GLU A 78 -8.24 14.71 14.48
N GLU A 79 -7.80 15.67 15.30
CA GLU A 79 -6.58 16.45 15.05
C GLU A 79 -5.30 15.63 15.20
N HIS A 80 -5.39 14.47 15.85
CA HIS A 80 -4.29 13.56 16.13
C HIS A 80 -4.37 12.22 15.37
N VAL A 81 -5.42 12.03 14.55
CA VAL A 81 -5.64 10.79 13.81
C VAL A 81 -5.68 11.06 12.32
N PHE A 82 -4.64 10.66 11.62
CA PHE A 82 -4.48 10.81 10.18
C PHE A 82 -4.89 9.54 9.47
N VAL A 83 -6.00 9.55 8.75
CA VAL A 83 -6.51 8.37 8.02
C VAL A 83 -6.15 8.47 6.55
N ILE A 84 -5.29 7.57 6.10
CA ILE A 84 -4.83 7.49 4.71
C ILE A 84 -5.67 6.45 3.96
N ASN A 85 -6.41 6.90 2.93
CA ASN A 85 -6.92 6.03 1.89
C ASN A 85 -5.74 5.60 1.00
N SER A 86 -5.33 4.35 1.10
CA SER A 86 -4.15 3.88 0.38
C SER A 86 -4.32 3.78 -1.14
N GLU A 87 -5.56 3.83 -1.64
CA GLU A 87 -5.90 3.52 -3.03
C GLU A 87 -5.34 2.17 -3.52
N SER A 88 -5.04 1.29 -2.58
CA SER A 88 -4.41 0.00 -2.81
C SER A 88 -5.02 -1.08 -1.92
N LEU A 89 -4.42 -2.27 -1.95
CA LEU A 89 -4.78 -3.41 -1.12
C LEU A 89 -3.53 -4.18 -0.65
N SER A 90 -3.70 -5.04 0.36
CA SER A 90 -2.69 -5.99 0.82
C SER A 90 -1.31 -5.33 1.06
N THR A 91 -0.24 -5.89 0.53
CA THR A 91 1.12 -5.34 0.69
C THR A 91 1.40 -4.08 -0.15
N GLY A 92 0.48 -3.66 -1.02
CA GLY A 92 0.50 -2.29 -1.56
C GLY A 92 0.32 -1.27 -0.44
N ILE A 93 -0.63 -1.50 0.48
CA ILE A 93 -0.74 -0.73 1.73
C ILE A 93 0.53 -0.92 2.57
N GLY A 94 1.04 -2.18 2.66
CA GLY A 94 2.24 -2.51 3.40
C GLY A 94 3.47 -1.69 2.99
N HIS A 95 3.62 -1.35 1.71
CA HIS A 95 4.66 -0.45 1.26
C HIS A 95 4.54 0.93 1.89
N LEU A 96 3.35 1.53 1.87
CA LEU A 96 3.09 2.86 2.44
C LEU A 96 3.31 2.88 3.96
N VAL A 97 2.82 1.84 4.66
CA VAL A 97 3.02 1.69 6.12
C VAL A 97 4.51 1.65 6.49
N VAL A 98 5.31 0.89 5.73
CA VAL A 98 6.76 0.78 6.01
C VAL A 98 7.48 2.10 5.72
N GLU A 99 7.11 2.82 4.66
CA GLU A 99 7.67 4.15 4.38
C GLU A 99 7.32 5.15 5.50
N ALA A 100 6.06 5.22 5.92
CA ALA A 100 5.64 6.07 7.04
C ALA A 100 6.40 5.72 8.34
N ALA A 101 6.56 4.44 8.64
CA ALA A 101 7.32 3.99 9.81
C ALA A 101 8.80 4.38 9.76
N ILE A 102 9.40 4.40 8.56
CA ILE A 102 10.78 4.87 8.37
C ILE A 102 10.87 6.37 8.64
N LEU A 103 9.93 7.17 8.14
CA LEU A 103 9.89 8.62 8.38
C LEU A 103 9.65 8.93 9.86
N ALA A 104 8.70 8.26 10.51
CA ALA A 104 8.45 8.41 11.94
C ALA A 104 9.69 8.11 12.80
N ARG A 105 10.48 7.09 12.45
CA ARG A 105 11.76 6.80 13.11
C ARG A 105 12.80 7.90 12.91
N LYS A 106 12.72 8.64 11.82
CA LYS A 106 13.55 9.81 11.52
C LYS A 106 13.03 11.09 12.19
N LYS A 107 11.94 11.01 12.95
CA LYS A 107 11.33 12.12 13.70
C LYS A 107 10.62 13.16 12.84
N TYR A 108 10.18 12.80 11.61
CA TYR A 108 9.28 13.65 10.83
C TYR A 108 7.95 13.83 11.56
N GLN A 109 7.34 14.99 11.40
CA GLN A 109 6.02 15.27 11.98
C GLN A 109 4.94 14.48 11.23
N PRO A 110 3.79 14.20 11.86
CA PRO A 110 2.72 13.42 11.23
C PRO A 110 2.26 13.99 9.89
N GLU A 111 2.13 15.30 9.76
CA GLU A 111 1.71 16.00 8.55
C GLU A 111 2.71 15.79 7.41
N GLU A 112 4.01 15.90 7.67
CA GLU A 112 5.09 15.66 6.70
C GLU A 112 5.09 14.21 6.21
N ILE A 113 4.82 13.27 7.13
CA ILE A 113 4.70 11.85 6.81
C ILE A 113 3.50 11.64 5.89
N VAL A 114 2.33 12.20 6.24
CA VAL A 114 1.11 12.09 5.44
C VAL A 114 1.32 12.66 4.04
N GLU A 115 1.90 13.85 3.91
CA GLU A 115 2.19 14.48 2.62
C GLU A 115 3.11 13.61 1.76
N THR A 116 4.20 13.10 2.35
CA THR A 116 5.12 12.18 1.65
C THR A 116 4.40 10.91 1.19
N ILE A 117 3.54 10.33 2.02
CA ILE A 117 2.80 9.12 1.68
C ILE A 117 1.76 9.40 0.58
N GLU A 118 1.06 10.53 0.62
CA GLU A 118 0.11 10.93 -0.43
C GLU A 118 0.82 11.06 -1.80
N THR A 119 2.01 11.67 -1.82
CA THR A 119 2.86 11.76 -3.02
C THR A 119 3.32 10.38 -3.52
N LEU A 120 3.57 9.44 -2.61
CA LEU A 120 4.07 8.09 -2.95
C LEU A 120 2.97 7.14 -3.46
N LYS A 121 1.71 7.34 -3.07
CA LYS A 121 0.59 6.45 -3.44
C LYS A 121 0.50 6.14 -4.94
N PRO A 122 0.60 7.10 -5.87
CA PRO A 122 0.49 6.84 -7.31
C PRO A 122 1.58 5.90 -7.87
N TYR A 123 2.68 5.74 -7.16
CA TYR A 123 3.80 4.89 -7.57
C TYR A 123 3.71 3.46 -7.04
N VAL A 124 2.79 3.16 -6.14
CA VAL A 124 2.55 1.80 -5.67
C VAL A 124 1.95 0.96 -6.78
N ARG A 125 2.63 -0.11 -7.13
CA ARG A 125 2.16 -1.11 -8.09
C ARG A 125 1.61 -2.30 -7.33
N ALA A 126 0.32 -2.53 -7.50
CA ALA A 126 -0.38 -3.68 -6.96
C ALA A 126 -1.09 -4.40 -8.09
N SER A 127 -0.59 -5.58 -8.43
CA SER A 127 -1.19 -6.47 -9.40
C SER A 127 -1.03 -7.92 -8.98
N PHE A 128 -1.88 -8.79 -9.49
CA PHE A 128 -1.84 -10.21 -9.16
C PHE A 128 -2.55 -11.05 -10.23
N VAL A 129 -2.14 -12.31 -10.34
CA VAL A 129 -2.80 -13.30 -11.19
C VAL A 129 -3.64 -14.23 -10.33
N VAL A 130 -4.87 -14.47 -10.74
CA VAL A 130 -5.77 -15.41 -10.08
C VAL A 130 -5.84 -16.74 -10.84
N ASP A 131 -5.92 -17.84 -10.11
CA ASP A 131 -6.13 -19.16 -10.71
C ASP A 131 -7.57 -19.36 -11.19
N THR A 132 -8.53 -18.77 -10.49
CA THR A 132 -9.96 -18.78 -10.81
C THR A 132 -10.63 -17.44 -10.56
N LEU A 133 -11.56 -17.06 -11.44
CA LEU A 133 -12.38 -15.85 -11.26
C LEU A 133 -13.52 -16.03 -10.25
N THR A 134 -13.77 -17.24 -9.79
CA THR A 134 -14.94 -17.58 -8.96
C THR A 134 -15.01 -16.71 -7.70
N TYR A 135 -13.90 -16.58 -6.99
CA TYR A 135 -13.83 -15.80 -5.75
C TYR A 135 -14.00 -14.30 -6.00
N LEU A 136 -13.30 -13.74 -6.97
CA LEU A 136 -13.42 -12.32 -7.34
C LEU A 136 -14.84 -11.97 -7.80
N HIS A 137 -15.45 -12.83 -8.60
CA HIS A 137 -16.82 -12.64 -9.07
C HIS A 137 -17.82 -12.64 -7.90
N ARG A 138 -17.73 -13.60 -7.01
CA ARG A 138 -18.58 -13.70 -5.81
C ARG A 138 -18.35 -12.55 -4.85
N GLY A 139 -17.10 -12.08 -4.76
CA GLY A 139 -16.70 -10.95 -3.91
C GLY A 139 -17.22 -9.59 -4.38
N GLY A 140 -17.51 -9.43 -5.68
CA GLY A 140 -18.13 -8.23 -6.25
C GLY A 140 -17.27 -6.94 -6.19
N ARG A 141 -15.96 -7.02 -5.92
CA ARG A 141 -15.05 -5.85 -5.83
C ARG A 141 -14.23 -5.61 -7.10
N CYS A 142 -14.41 -6.43 -8.13
CA CYS A 142 -13.77 -6.25 -9.42
C CYS A 142 -14.83 -6.25 -10.52
N SER A 143 -15.11 -5.08 -11.10
CA SER A 143 -16.16 -4.88 -12.11
C SER A 143 -15.91 -5.67 -13.40
N ALA A 144 -14.63 -5.87 -13.74
CA ALA A 144 -14.22 -6.61 -14.94
C ALA A 144 -14.57 -8.11 -14.87
N THR A 145 -14.77 -8.68 -13.69
CA THR A 145 -15.10 -10.11 -13.54
C THR A 145 -16.44 -10.49 -14.17
N SER A 146 -17.42 -9.60 -14.12
CA SER A 146 -18.74 -9.83 -14.73
C SER A 146 -18.64 -10.00 -16.25
N LYS A 147 -17.74 -9.29 -16.92
CA LYS A 147 -17.50 -9.39 -18.37
C LYS A 147 -16.68 -10.63 -18.74
N LEU A 148 -15.87 -11.13 -17.81
CA LEU A 148 -14.97 -12.25 -18.03
C LEU A 148 -15.61 -13.60 -17.66
N PHE A 149 -16.58 -13.61 -16.73
CA PHE A 149 -17.14 -14.82 -16.12
C PHE A 149 -17.93 -15.70 -17.10
N GLY A 150 -18.46 -15.17 -18.16
CA GLY A 150 -19.25 -15.94 -19.14
C GLY A 150 -18.47 -16.52 -20.31
N SER A 151 -17.22 -16.17 -20.50
CA SER A 151 -16.61 -16.39 -21.79
C SER A 151 -15.46 -17.42 -21.88
N ILE A 152 -14.77 -17.79 -20.79
CA ILE A 152 -13.55 -18.60 -20.96
C ILE A 152 -13.14 -19.40 -19.70
N LEU A 153 -13.40 -20.68 -19.69
CA LEU A 153 -13.00 -21.66 -18.64
C LEU A 153 -11.48 -21.88 -18.47
N LYS A 154 -10.63 -21.25 -19.26
CA LYS A 154 -9.17 -21.54 -19.27
C LYS A 154 -8.28 -20.30 -19.23
N VAL A 155 -8.83 -19.14 -18.86
CA VAL A 155 -8.05 -17.90 -18.79
C VAL A 155 -7.73 -17.57 -17.36
N LYS A 156 -6.50 -17.16 -17.11
CA LYS A 156 -5.99 -16.65 -15.84
C LYS A 156 -5.71 -15.17 -15.99
N PRO A 157 -6.59 -14.30 -15.51
CA PRO A 157 -6.43 -12.87 -15.69
C PRO A 157 -5.41 -12.30 -14.69
N CYS A 158 -4.66 -11.32 -15.14
CA CYS A 158 -3.99 -10.37 -14.29
C CYS A 158 -4.98 -9.28 -13.88
N ILE A 159 -5.08 -9.05 -12.60
CA ILE A 159 -5.83 -7.96 -12.01
C ILE A 159 -4.83 -6.89 -11.58
N VAL A 160 -5.12 -5.64 -11.90
CA VAL A 160 -4.33 -4.48 -11.51
C VAL A 160 -5.17 -3.55 -10.64
N VAL A 161 -4.53 -2.86 -9.72
CA VAL A 161 -5.14 -1.77 -8.96
C VAL A 161 -4.71 -0.45 -9.59
N LYS A 162 -5.66 0.33 -10.04
CA LYS A 162 -5.46 1.66 -10.63
C LYS A 162 -6.47 2.63 -10.02
N ASN A 163 -5.97 3.76 -9.51
CA ASN A 163 -6.83 4.79 -8.90
C ASN A 163 -7.83 4.19 -7.89
N GLY A 164 -7.33 3.32 -7.03
CA GLY A 164 -8.12 2.67 -5.98
C GLY A 164 -9.05 1.52 -6.44
N LYS A 165 -9.15 1.22 -7.73
CA LYS A 165 -10.07 0.21 -8.28
C LYS A 165 -9.34 -0.99 -8.85
N MET A 166 -9.95 -2.17 -8.71
CA MET A 166 -9.48 -3.38 -9.36
C MET A 166 -10.04 -3.50 -10.77
N ASP A 167 -9.18 -3.69 -11.75
CA ASP A 167 -9.56 -3.96 -13.14
C ASP A 167 -8.74 -5.11 -13.73
N ALA A 168 -9.26 -5.75 -14.78
CA ALA A 168 -8.55 -6.78 -15.52
C ALA A 168 -7.68 -6.12 -16.58
N ASP A 169 -6.40 -6.44 -16.55
CA ASP A 169 -5.42 -5.95 -17.52
C ASP A 169 -5.12 -7.01 -18.58
N LYS A 170 -4.24 -7.94 -18.29
CA LYS A 170 -3.77 -8.98 -19.21
C LYS A 170 -4.42 -10.33 -18.92
N LYS A 171 -4.57 -11.13 -19.97
CA LYS A 171 -5.12 -12.48 -19.89
C LYS A 171 -4.05 -13.50 -20.27
N TYR A 172 -3.78 -14.43 -19.37
CA TYR A 172 -2.84 -15.52 -19.61
C TYR A 172 -3.56 -16.84 -19.83
N ARG A 173 -2.84 -17.80 -20.45
CA ARG A 173 -3.33 -19.16 -20.68
C ARG A 173 -2.24 -20.18 -20.34
N GLY A 174 -2.61 -21.30 -19.77
CA GLY A 174 -1.72 -22.38 -19.45
C GLY A 174 -1.70 -22.77 -17.98
N PRO A 175 -0.75 -23.63 -17.57
CA PRO A 175 -0.56 -24.01 -16.17
C PRO A 175 -0.22 -22.78 -15.32
N ILE A 176 -0.76 -22.73 -14.10
CA ILE A 176 -0.61 -21.55 -13.22
C ILE A 176 0.86 -21.18 -12.94
N LYS A 177 1.74 -22.16 -12.77
CA LYS A 177 3.19 -21.93 -12.58
C LYS A 177 3.81 -21.13 -13.74
N LYS A 178 3.50 -21.54 -14.98
CA LYS A 178 4.00 -20.81 -16.18
C LYS A 178 3.39 -19.41 -16.25
N VAL A 179 2.10 -19.30 -16.02
CA VAL A 179 1.39 -18.03 -16.09
C VAL A 179 1.92 -17.02 -15.07
N ILE A 180 2.16 -17.43 -13.84
CA ILE A 180 2.71 -16.54 -12.81
C ILE A 180 4.12 -16.07 -13.20
N LEU A 181 4.97 -16.94 -13.73
CA LEU A 181 6.30 -16.54 -14.20
C LEU A 181 6.25 -15.60 -15.39
N ASP A 182 5.36 -15.84 -16.36
CA ASP A 182 5.15 -14.95 -17.50
C ASP A 182 4.67 -13.56 -17.02
N TYR A 183 3.74 -13.52 -16.07
CA TYR A 183 3.24 -12.30 -15.45
C TYR A 183 4.35 -11.49 -14.76
N VAL A 184 5.24 -12.15 -14.01
CA VAL A 184 6.36 -11.44 -13.35
C VAL A 184 7.37 -10.92 -14.37
N LYS A 185 7.66 -11.69 -15.41
CA LYS A 185 8.55 -11.30 -16.52
C LYS A 185 8.00 -10.11 -17.30
N ASP A 186 6.69 -10.05 -17.50
CA ASP A 186 6.06 -8.92 -18.19
C ASP A 186 6.26 -7.58 -17.47
N GLN A 187 6.55 -7.62 -16.16
CA GLN A 187 6.84 -6.45 -15.35
C GLN A 187 8.34 -6.13 -15.24
N GLU A 188 9.21 -6.91 -15.91
CA GLU A 188 10.67 -6.81 -15.74
C GLU A 188 11.20 -5.41 -15.94
N GLN A 189 10.74 -4.71 -16.99
CA GLN A 189 11.20 -3.37 -17.31
C GLN A 189 10.94 -2.40 -16.13
N GLU A 190 9.76 -2.43 -15.57
CA GLU A 190 9.40 -1.55 -14.44
C GLU A 190 10.06 -2.02 -13.13
N LEU A 191 10.16 -3.34 -12.90
CA LEU A 191 10.85 -3.92 -11.75
C LEU A 191 12.34 -3.54 -11.69
N ARG A 192 13.01 -3.43 -12.83
CA ARG A 192 14.42 -2.99 -12.89
C ARG A 192 14.62 -1.54 -12.47
N HIS A 193 13.57 -0.72 -12.55
CA HIS A 193 13.57 0.68 -12.16
C HIS A 193 12.77 0.94 -10.87
N ALA A 194 12.22 -0.09 -10.25
CA ALA A 194 11.47 0.05 -9.00
C ALA A 194 12.37 0.49 -7.84
N LYS A 195 11.78 1.05 -6.79
CA LYS A 195 12.51 1.38 -5.54
C LYS A 195 13.21 0.15 -4.99
N LYS A 196 14.52 0.25 -4.76
CA LYS A 196 15.39 -0.92 -4.47
C LYS A 196 15.22 -1.53 -3.08
N ASP A 197 14.58 -0.83 -2.15
CA ASP A 197 14.59 -1.25 -0.76
C ASP A 197 13.87 -2.57 -0.53
N ARG A 198 12.71 -2.79 -1.19
CA ARG A 198 11.93 -4.02 -1.07
C ARG A 198 10.99 -4.27 -2.24
N VAL A 199 10.65 -5.54 -2.42
CA VAL A 199 9.54 -6.04 -3.23
C VAL A 199 8.81 -7.09 -2.43
N PHE A 200 7.48 -7.13 -2.55
CA PHE A 200 6.67 -8.17 -1.92
C PHE A 200 6.24 -9.22 -2.94
N ILE A 201 6.39 -10.48 -2.57
CA ILE A 201 5.69 -11.61 -3.18
C ILE A 201 4.53 -11.92 -2.24
N THR A 202 3.31 -11.59 -2.64
CA THR A 202 2.12 -11.81 -1.83
C THR A 202 1.24 -12.87 -2.47
N HIS A 203 0.90 -13.92 -1.73
CA HIS A 203 0.12 -15.01 -2.27
C HIS A 203 -0.99 -15.48 -1.31
N SER A 204 -2.05 -16.07 -1.85
CA SER A 204 -3.18 -16.59 -1.11
C SER A 204 -3.20 -18.13 -1.05
N GLY A 205 -2.05 -18.73 -0.69
CA GLY A 205 -1.88 -20.18 -0.68
C GLY A 205 -1.42 -20.74 -2.02
N CYS A 206 -0.39 -20.14 -2.59
CA CYS A 206 0.27 -20.62 -3.79
C CYS A 206 1.25 -21.77 -3.45
N ASP A 207 1.48 -22.66 -4.42
CA ASP A 207 2.47 -23.72 -4.30
C ASP A 207 3.86 -23.12 -4.01
N ALA A 208 4.55 -23.71 -3.03
CA ALA A 208 5.88 -23.24 -2.59
C ALA A 208 6.93 -23.23 -3.73
N GLU A 209 6.84 -24.16 -4.68
CA GLU A 209 7.75 -24.16 -5.84
C GLU A 209 7.48 -22.97 -6.79
N ILE A 210 6.23 -22.49 -6.88
CA ILE A 210 5.90 -21.32 -7.67
C ILE A 210 6.46 -20.06 -6.99
N VAL A 211 6.24 -19.93 -5.69
CA VAL A 211 6.76 -18.79 -4.89
C VAL A 211 8.29 -18.76 -4.97
N LYS A 212 8.95 -19.94 -4.84
CA LYS A 212 10.39 -20.07 -4.98
C LYS A 212 10.88 -19.60 -6.35
N ALA A 213 10.24 -20.04 -7.43
CA ALA A 213 10.62 -19.66 -8.80
C ALA A 213 10.47 -18.15 -9.04
N VAL A 214 9.41 -17.51 -8.50
CA VAL A 214 9.25 -16.04 -8.55
C VAL A 214 10.36 -15.35 -7.76
N ARG A 215 10.68 -15.84 -6.58
CA ARG A 215 11.77 -15.30 -5.75
C ARG A 215 13.13 -15.37 -6.48
N GLU A 216 13.46 -16.53 -7.06
CA GLU A 216 14.69 -16.73 -7.83
C GLU A 216 14.76 -15.77 -9.02
N TYR A 217 13.66 -15.58 -9.72
CA TYR A 217 13.60 -14.62 -10.81
C TYR A 217 13.83 -13.18 -10.33
N LEU A 218 13.16 -12.72 -9.27
CA LEU A 218 13.37 -11.39 -8.68
C LEU A 218 14.80 -11.21 -8.17
N GLN A 219 15.43 -12.24 -7.61
CA GLN A 219 16.84 -12.24 -7.22
C GLN A 219 17.76 -12.06 -8.43
N SER A 220 17.44 -12.68 -9.56
CA SER A 220 18.24 -12.56 -10.79
C SER A 220 18.26 -11.16 -11.38
N LEU A 221 17.30 -10.31 -11.05
CA LEU A 221 17.27 -8.91 -11.45
C LEU A 221 18.32 -8.06 -10.73
N ASN A 222 18.87 -8.54 -9.59
CA ASN A 222 19.85 -7.84 -8.75
C ASN A 222 19.42 -6.41 -8.36
N ARG A 223 18.10 -6.16 -8.25
CA ARG A 223 17.55 -4.84 -7.96
C ARG A 223 17.23 -4.64 -6.49
N PHE A 224 16.62 -5.61 -5.85
CA PHE A 224 16.01 -5.44 -4.53
C PHE A 224 16.94 -5.86 -3.39
N LYS A 225 17.04 -5.01 -2.36
CA LYS A 225 17.72 -5.32 -1.09
C LYS A 225 16.97 -6.39 -0.30
N LYS A 226 15.62 -6.37 -0.37
CA LYS A 226 14.76 -7.34 0.31
C LYS A 226 13.67 -7.83 -0.63
N ILE A 227 13.54 -9.14 -0.72
CA ILE A 227 12.40 -9.82 -1.35
C ILE A 227 11.63 -10.49 -0.24
N VAL A 228 10.46 -9.92 0.08
CA VAL A 228 9.63 -10.32 1.23
C VAL A 228 8.46 -11.15 0.74
N GLU A 229 8.33 -12.36 1.26
CA GLU A 229 7.17 -13.21 1.02
C GLU A 229 6.13 -12.97 2.10
N THR A 230 4.87 -12.86 1.70
CA THR A 230 3.74 -12.69 2.61
C THR A 230 2.56 -13.56 2.18
N ARG A 231 1.82 -14.07 3.16
CA ARG A 231 0.53 -14.71 2.95
C ARG A 231 -0.58 -13.66 3.11
N ALA A 232 -1.47 -13.56 2.12
CA ALA A 232 -2.65 -12.71 2.21
C ALA A 232 -3.57 -13.20 3.34
N GLY A 233 -4.15 -12.25 4.11
CA GLY A 233 -5.10 -12.56 5.17
C GLY A 233 -6.42 -13.14 4.65
N SER A 234 -7.32 -13.48 5.58
CA SER A 234 -8.57 -14.16 5.28
C SER A 234 -9.52 -13.31 4.45
N VAL A 235 -9.58 -11.99 4.69
CA VAL A 235 -10.40 -11.05 3.92
C VAL A 235 -9.96 -11.03 2.45
N ILE A 236 -8.67 -10.82 2.19
CA ILE A 236 -8.14 -10.82 0.82
C ILE A 236 -8.32 -12.19 0.16
N SER A 237 -8.04 -13.27 0.88
CA SER A 237 -8.18 -14.64 0.41
C SER A 237 -9.62 -14.99 0.03
N SER A 238 -10.62 -14.45 0.75
CA SER A 238 -12.05 -14.61 0.42
C SER A 238 -12.41 -14.03 -0.95
N HIS A 239 -11.70 -13.02 -1.43
CA HIS A 239 -11.92 -12.37 -2.72
C HIS A 239 -11.03 -12.89 -3.83
N CYS A 240 -9.78 -13.27 -3.52
CA CYS A 240 -8.82 -13.68 -4.54
C CYS A 240 -8.82 -15.18 -4.81
N GLY A 241 -9.17 -15.98 -3.80
CA GLY A 241 -9.13 -17.44 -3.87
C GLY A 241 -7.72 -18.03 -3.78
N PRO A 242 -7.61 -19.36 -3.64
CA PRO A 242 -6.32 -20.05 -3.55
C PRO A 242 -5.54 -19.96 -4.86
N GLY A 243 -4.21 -20.06 -4.78
CA GLY A 243 -3.33 -20.05 -5.94
C GLY A 243 -3.08 -18.67 -6.55
N THR A 244 -3.61 -17.60 -5.97
CA THR A 244 -3.36 -16.21 -6.38
C THR A 244 -1.98 -15.77 -5.93
N LEU A 245 -1.23 -15.11 -6.82
CA LEU A 245 0.06 -14.49 -6.50
C LEU A 245 0.20 -13.14 -7.17
N GLY A 246 0.69 -12.17 -6.40
CA GLY A 246 1.06 -10.82 -6.85
C GLY A 246 2.49 -10.47 -6.50
N VAL A 247 3.10 -9.63 -7.34
CA VAL A 247 4.37 -8.95 -7.05
C VAL A 247 4.05 -7.46 -6.89
N LEU A 248 4.30 -6.93 -5.69
CA LEU A 248 3.95 -5.56 -5.33
C LEU A 248 5.22 -4.78 -5.01
N TYR A 249 5.34 -3.58 -5.59
CA TYR A 249 6.53 -2.74 -5.49
C TYR A 249 6.17 -1.26 -5.62
N ILE A 250 7.14 -0.40 -5.35
CA ILE A 250 7.04 1.04 -5.63
C ILE A 250 7.83 1.29 -6.91
N ALA A 251 7.17 1.83 -7.93
CA ALA A 251 7.77 2.22 -9.20
C ALA A 251 8.59 3.52 -9.06
N GLY A 252 9.35 3.88 -10.11
CA GLY A 252 9.95 5.22 -10.23
C GLY A 252 11.32 5.42 -9.58
N GLY A 253 11.97 4.36 -9.07
CA GLY A 253 13.37 4.45 -8.61
C GLY A 253 13.54 4.66 -7.10
N ASP A 254 14.72 5.16 -6.71
CA ASP A 254 15.15 5.20 -5.31
C ASP A 254 14.92 6.55 -4.63
N SER A 255 14.54 7.54 -5.39
CA SER A 255 14.32 8.91 -4.94
C SER A 255 12.83 9.16 -4.83
N TYR A 256 12.35 9.34 -3.62
CA TYR A 256 11.06 9.93 -3.30
C TYR A 256 11.29 10.80 -2.08
N GLY A 257 11.54 12.09 -2.34
CA GLY A 257 11.50 13.13 -1.36
C GLY A 257 10.12 13.82 -1.39
N PRO A 258 9.82 14.68 -0.43
CA PRO A 258 8.57 15.44 -0.41
C PRO A 258 8.35 16.32 -1.66
N TYR A 259 9.41 16.55 -2.43
CA TYR A 259 9.40 17.42 -3.62
C TYR A 259 9.58 16.68 -4.95
N ASP A 260 9.79 15.36 -4.96
CA ASP A 260 10.09 14.59 -6.18
C ASP A 260 9.03 14.77 -7.28
N LYS A 261 7.76 14.94 -6.90
CA LYS A 261 6.66 15.16 -7.84
C LYS A 261 6.81 16.45 -8.66
N ASP A 262 7.39 17.47 -8.05
CA ASP A 262 7.58 18.79 -8.66
C ASP A 262 8.80 18.79 -9.60
N PHE A 263 9.66 17.78 -9.49
CA PHE A 263 10.87 17.61 -10.27
C PHE A 263 10.79 16.49 -11.32
N ASP A 264 9.73 15.69 -11.37
CA ASP A 264 9.42 14.79 -12.49
C ASP A 264 8.81 15.61 -13.65
N TYR A 265 9.65 16.38 -14.34
CA TYR A 265 9.22 17.29 -15.40
C TYR A 265 8.66 16.58 -16.63
N ASN A 266 9.09 15.34 -16.88
CA ASN A 266 8.64 14.55 -18.02
C ASN A 266 7.47 13.61 -17.66
N HIS A 267 7.05 13.56 -16.38
CA HIS A 267 5.94 12.77 -15.85
C HIS A 267 6.04 11.27 -16.16
N ASN A 268 7.26 10.75 -16.25
CA ASN A 268 7.50 9.33 -16.51
C ASN A 268 7.56 8.48 -15.21
N GLY A 269 7.48 9.11 -14.04
CA GLY A 269 7.58 8.48 -12.74
C GLY A 269 9.01 8.06 -12.36
N ILE A 270 10.02 8.60 -13.04
CA ILE A 270 11.45 8.34 -12.80
C ILE A 270 12.13 9.69 -12.66
N ILE A 271 12.68 9.98 -11.49
CA ILE A 271 13.53 11.16 -11.31
C ILE A 271 14.91 10.83 -11.87
N ASP A 272 15.25 11.41 -13.01
CA ASP A 272 16.55 11.23 -13.65
C ASP A 272 17.67 12.08 -13.00
N GLU A 273 18.88 12.02 -13.53
CA GLU A 273 20.02 12.73 -12.90
C GLU A 273 19.92 14.26 -12.99
N GLU A 274 19.24 14.79 -14.04
CA GLU A 274 19.03 16.23 -14.19
C GLU A 274 17.93 16.70 -13.22
N GLU A 275 16.86 15.93 -13.09
CA GLU A 275 15.76 16.17 -12.17
C GLU A 275 16.23 16.08 -10.70
N LYS A 276 17.07 15.10 -10.35
CA LYS A 276 17.74 15.02 -9.03
C LYS A 276 18.63 16.21 -8.73
N ALA A 277 19.34 16.70 -9.72
CA ALA A 277 20.20 17.87 -9.55
C ALA A 277 19.36 19.12 -9.26
N ALA A 278 18.22 19.28 -9.93
CA ALA A 278 17.28 20.37 -9.72
C ALA A 278 16.63 20.30 -8.33
N GLU A 279 16.16 19.13 -7.90
CA GLU A 279 15.64 18.90 -6.55
C GLU A 279 16.69 19.22 -5.48
N SER A 280 17.89 18.70 -5.62
CA SER A 280 18.99 18.94 -4.67
C SER A 280 19.40 20.41 -4.56
N ALA A 281 19.28 21.17 -5.66
CA ALA A 281 19.50 22.61 -5.68
C ALA A 281 18.38 23.37 -4.96
N TYR A 282 17.12 22.96 -5.18
CA TYR A 282 15.95 23.53 -4.53
C TYR A 282 15.99 23.35 -3.01
N ILE A 283 16.21 22.10 -2.54
CA ILE A 283 16.31 21.77 -1.11
C ILE A 283 17.43 22.58 -0.45
N ARG A 284 18.58 22.73 -1.12
CA ARG A 284 19.69 23.54 -0.62
C ARG A 284 19.29 25.00 -0.43
N HIS A 285 18.59 25.55 -1.40
CA HIS A 285 18.11 26.93 -1.35
C HIS A 285 17.08 27.15 -0.22
N MET A 286 16.17 26.17 0.00
CA MET A 286 15.19 26.24 1.10
C MET A 286 15.88 26.19 2.46
N VAL A 287 16.84 25.28 2.66
CA VAL A 287 17.62 25.19 3.92
C VAL A 287 18.46 26.44 4.18
N GLU A 288 18.97 27.10 3.12
CA GLU A 288 19.70 28.36 3.25
C GLU A 288 18.75 29.53 3.62
N ALA A 289 17.54 29.55 3.06
CA ALA A 289 16.52 30.54 3.38
C ALA A 289 16.02 30.41 4.84
N GLU A 290 15.76 29.20 5.32
CA GLU A 290 15.36 28.96 6.72
C GLU A 290 16.46 29.38 7.72
N LYS A 291 17.75 29.22 7.36
CA LYS A 291 18.86 29.68 8.20
C LYS A 291 18.97 31.20 8.26
N LEU A 292 18.59 31.89 7.19
CA LEU A 292 18.59 33.36 7.17
C LEU A 292 17.46 33.89 8.04
N ASP A 293 16.24 33.32 7.94
CA ASP A 293 15.09 33.69 8.78
C ASP A 293 15.35 33.41 10.27
N SER A 294 16.03 32.30 10.61
CA SER A 294 16.39 31.99 11.99
C SER A 294 17.44 32.94 12.58
N ASN A 295 18.37 33.42 11.76
CA ASN A 295 19.38 34.38 12.21
C ASN A 295 18.82 35.79 12.38
N GLU A 296 17.85 36.23 11.54
CA GLU A 296 17.16 37.51 11.71
C GLU A 296 16.30 37.54 12.99
N SER A 297 15.73 36.39 13.41
CA SER A 297 14.95 36.31 14.66
C SER A 297 15.82 36.33 15.93
N GLU A 298 17.10 35.93 15.85
CA GLU A 298 18.05 36.02 16.99
C GLU A 298 18.65 37.42 17.15
N GLU A 299 18.80 38.20 16.06
CA GLU A 299 19.30 39.58 16.14
C GLU A 299 18.23 40.57 16.68
N ASP A 300 16.94 40.32 16.47
CA ASP A 300 15.85 41.16 16.99
C ASP A 300 15.60 40.96 18.52
N ASP A 301 15.99 39.83 19.11
CA ASP A 301 15.88 39.58 20.55
C ASP A 301 17.01 40.22 21.36
N ASP A 302 18.21 40.38 20.80
CA ASP A 302 19.34 41.00 21.49
C ASP A 302 19.23 42.55 21.60
N ASP A 303 18.45 43.20 20.74
CA ASP A 303 18.21 44.66 20.80
C ASP A 303 17.11 45.07 21.83
N GLN A 304 16.32 44.11 22.37
CA GLN A 304 15.31 44.45 23.39
C GLN A 304 15.84 44.39 24.85
N GLU A 305 16.99 43.78 25.11
CA GLU A 305 17.59 43.79 26.45
C GLU A 305 18.41 45.04 26.78
N MET A 306 18.71 45.90 25.80
CA MET A 306 19.54 47.08 26.04
C MET A 306 18.76 48.33 26.47
N PHE A 307 17.43 48.31 26.62
CA PHE A 307 16.60 49.46 27.01
C PHE A 307 15.79 49.31 28.30
N SER A 308 16.11 48.39 29.19
CA SER A 308 15.50 48.29 30.50
C SER A 308 16.46 48.46 31.66
N GLY A 309 17.12 49.59 31.71
CA GLY A 309 18.03 49.96 32.78
C GLY A 309 18.02 51.46 33.06
N GLU A 310 16.95 51.94 33.68
CA GLU A 310 16.94 53.14 34.57
C GLU A 310 15.76 53.08 35.57
#